data_2e7122bf812647999df9446fe91bc7c3
#
_entry.id   2e7122bf812647999df9446fe91bc7c3
#
_cell.length_a   1.000
_cell.length_b   1.000
_cell.length_c   1.000
_cell.angle_alpha   90.00
_cell.angle_beta   90.00
_cell.angle_gamma   90.00
#
_symmetry.space_group_name_H-M   'P 1'
#
loop_
_entity.id
_entity.type
_entity.pdbx_description
1 polymer ?
#
loop_
_entity_poly.entity_id
_entity_poly.type
_entity_poly.pdbx_seq_one_letter_code
_entity_poly.pdbx_strand_id
1 'polypeptide(L)'
;AYGILVALFANPLVGFFRLQDAETLSAALDYTRIACGFIVFSFLSVTLTGIYTAQGDSKTPFIANLFGLAANMILDPVLILGLKPFPRFGAAGAAMATVLAQVIVTGIMLLGIFVQKKENVLKEIRLFVKIPLEYVEGICKIGIPTALQGMAYCFISMILTRMVAGFGPEAIATQRVGGQIESISWNTADGFGAAMNAFIGQNYGAGKIERVKKGYRVSLWTVGIWGILITLLFVCVPTPIASVFFHEKQAIATAVDYLIIVGFSEAFLCVEMMTVGALSGLGRTRLCSVISITFTSLRIPLAIILSSSVLGILGIWWALTTTTMMKGMIFTFVFLMIVRKMTDAQR
;
A
#
# COMPACT_ATOMS: atom_id res chain seq x y z
N ALA A 1 9.21 -16.57 -13.56
CA ALA A 1 9.34 -17.68 -12.60
C ALA A 1 8.18 -17.68 -11.58
N TYR A 2 8.01 -16.62 -10.76
CA TYR A 2 7.00 -16.56 -9.67
C TYR A 2 5.56 -16.86 -10.16
N GLY A 3 5.09 -16.16 -11.20
CA GLY A 3 3.74 -16.35 -11.72
C GLY A 3 3.47 -17.79 -12.22
N ILE A 4 4.46 -18.39 -12.88
CA ILE A 4 4.37 -19.78 -13.33
C ILE A 4 4.29 -20.74 -12.14
N LEU A 5 5.12 -20.53 -11.12
CA LEU A 5 5.08 -21.35 -9.90
C LEU A 5 3.70 -21.26 -9.21
N VAL A 6 3.18 -20.06 -9.01
CA VAL A 6 1.86 -19.89 -8.39
C VAL A 6 0.74 -20.49 -9.23
N ALA A 7 0.79 -20.34 -10.55
CA ALA A 7 -0.20 -20.96 -11.44
C ALA A 7 -0.16 -22.50 -11.41
N LEU A 8 1.04 -23.10 -11.35
CA LEU A 8 1.23 -24.54 -11.23
C LEU A 8 0.78 -25.07 -9.86
N PHE A 9 1.07 -24.33 -8.80
CA PHE A 9 0.71 -24.69 -7.43
C PHE A 9 -0.64 -24.07 -6.97
N ALA A 10 -1.48 -23.58 -7.88
CA ALA A 10 -2.77 -23.00 -7.55
C ALA A 10 -3.67 -23.96 -6.75
N ASN A 11 -3.70 -25.25 -7.11
CA ASN A 11 -4.51 -26.24 -6.40
C ASN A 11 -4.18 -26.38 -4.91
N PRO A 12 -2.91 -26.62 -4.48
CA PRO A 12 -2.59 -26.69 -3.06
C PRO A 12 -2.73 -25.33 -2.35
N LEU A 13 -2.48 -24.20 -3.04
CA LEU A 13 -2.65 -22.87 -2.47
C LEU A 13 -4.11 -22.54 -2.16
N VAL A 14 -5.02 -22.76 -3.10
CA VAL A 14 -6.46 -22.54 -2.90
C VAL A 14 -7.05 -23.61 -1.99
N GLY A 15 -6.58 -24.86 -2.09
CA GLY A 15 -6.99 -25.97 -1.22
C GLY A 15 -6.70 -25.75 0.26
N PHE A 16 -5.68 -24.93 0.60
CA PHE A 16 -5.40 -24.53 1.97
C PHE A 16 -6.58 -23.84 2.65
N PHE A 17 -7.41 -23.12 1.90
CA PHE A 17 -8.59 -22.40 2.43
C PHE A 17 -9.80 -23.30 2.67
N ARG A 18 -9.74 -24.58 2.29
CA ARG A 18 -10.79 -25.60 2.51
C ARG A 18 -12.19 -25.11 2.10
N LEU A 19 -12.28 -24.51 0.91
CA LEU A 19 -13.56 -24.09 0.34
C LEU A 19 -14.44 -25.32 0.12
N GLN A 20 -15.64 -25.34 0.68
CA GLN A 20 -16.53 -26.49 0.63
C GLN A 20 -17.36 -26.54 -0.66
N ASP A 21 -17.59 -25.38 -1.27
CA ASP A 21 -18.38 -25.28 -2.50
C ASP A 21 -17.48 -25.45 -3.73
N ALA A 22 -17.84 -26.42 -4.59
CA ALA A 22 -17.08 -26.77 -5.78
C ALA A 22 -17.05 -25.66 -6.83
N GLU A 23 -18.12 -24.86 -6.95
CA GLU A 23 -18.21 -23.73 -7.87
C GLU A 23 -17.26 -22.61 -7.42
N THR A 24 -17.29 -22.27 -6.13
CA THR A 24 -16.39 -21.29 -5.52
C THR A 24 -14.93 -21.72 -5.62
N LEU A 25 -14.64 -23.01 -5.45
CA LEU A 25 -13.28 -23.56 -5.58
C LEU A 25 -12.76 -23.41 -7.02
N SER A 26 -13.59 -23.79 -8.01
CA SER A 26 -13.24 -23.66 -9.43
C SER A 26 -12.99 -22.19 -9.79
N ALA A 27 -13.89 -21.30 -9.39
CA ALA A 27 -13.77 -19.87 -9.63
C ALA A 27 -12.50 -19.25 -9.01
N ALA A 28 -12.14 -19.67 -7.79
CA ALA A 28 -10.92 -19.24 -7.11
C ALA A 28 -9.65 -19.76 -7.81
N LEU A 29 -9.68 -21.00 -8.32
CA LEU A 29 -8.57 -21.58 -9.07
C LEU A 29 -8.34 -20.84 -10.40
N ASP A 30 -9.41 -20.59 -11.15
CA ASP A 30 -9.32 -19.88 -12.43
C ASP A 30 -8.82 -18.45 -12.23
N TYR A 31 -9.37 -17.74 -11.23
CA TYR A 31 -8.88 -16.41 -10.85
C TYR A 31 -7.38 -16.42 -10.52
N THR A 32 -6.97 -17.34 -9.65
CA THR A 32 -5.57 -17.43 -9.19
C THR A 32 -4.62 -17.76 -10.34
N ARG A 33 -4.99 -18.70 -11.22
CA ARG A 33 -4.16 -19.08 -12.39
C ARG A 33 -3.98 -17.93 -13.36
N ILE A 34 -5.04 -17.16 -13.64
CA ILE A 34 -4.99 -16.04 -14.57
C ILE A 34 -4.26 -14.85 -13.92
N ALA A 35 -4.71 -14.38 -12.77
CA ALA A 35 -4.15 -13.19 -12.13
C ALA A 35 -2.67 -13.37 -11.74
N CYS A 36 -2.33 -14.52 -11.14
CA CYS A 36 -0.95 -14.80 -10.74
C CYS A 36 -0.09 -15.30 -11.91
N GLY A 37 -0.66 -15.99 -12.90
CA GLY A 37 0.06 -16.44 -14.10
C GLY A 37 0.64 -15.24 -14.89
N PHE A 38 -0.13 -14.18 -15.00
CA PHE A 38 0.25 -12.94 -15.70
C PHE A 38 0.75 -11.80 -14.80
N ILE A 39 1.11 -12.10 -13.56
CA ILE A 39 1.59 -11.12 -12.56
C ILE A 39 2.81 -10.32 -13.03
N VAL A 40 3.50 -10.79 -14.05
CA VAL A 40 4.66 -10.11 -14.66
C VAL A 40 4.32 -8.68 -15.08
N PHE A 41 3.11 -8.42 -15.60
CA PHE A 41 2.68 -7.08 -15.98
C PHE A 41 2.53 -6.16 -14.77
N SER A 42 2.04 -6.67 -13.64
CA SER A 42 1.99 -5.91 -12.39
C SER A 42 3.39 -5.57 -11.87
N PHE A 43 4.34 -6.50 -11.91
CA PHE A 43 5.72 -6.22 -11.53
C PHE A 43 6.39 -5.20 -12.46
N LEU A 44 6.17 -5.32 -13.77
CA LEU A 44 6.67 -4.34 -14.73
C LEU A 44 6.07 -2.96 -14.51
N SER A 45 4.75 -2.88 -14.31
CA SER A 45 4.04 -1.63 -14.03
C SER A 45 4.60 -0.93 -12.79
N VAL A 46 4.76 -1.65 -11.67
CA VAL A 46 5.33 -1.09 -10.43
C VAL A 46 6.79 -0.66 -10.64
N THR A 47 7.59 -1.46 -11.32
CA THR A 47 9.01 -1.14 -11.59
C THR A 47 9.13 0.10 -12.47
N LEU A 48 8.37 0.18 -13.56
CA LEU A 48 8.36 1.34 -14.45
C LEU A 48 7.87 2.60 -13.72
N THR A 49 6.81 2.49 -12.90
CA THR A 49 6.33 3.59 -12.04
C THR A 49 7.45 4.11 -11.16
N GLY A 50 8.19 3.21 -10.49
CA GLY A 50 9.33 3.58 -9.65
C GLY A 50 10.44 4.31 -10.41
N ILE A 51 10.78 3.83 -11.63
CA ILE A 51 11.82 4.45 -12.47
C ILE A 51 11.38 5.83 -12.95
N TYR A 52 10.15 5.99 -13.45
CA TYR A 52 9.62 7.29 -13.86
C TYR A 52 9.57 8.28 -12.70
N THR A 53 9.07 7.86 -11.55
CA THR A 53 8.99 8.69 -10.34
C THR A 53 10.38 9.10 -9.85
N ALA A 54 11.37 8.20 -9.89
CA ALA A 54 12.76 8.51 -9.55
C ALA A 54 13.39 9.55 -10.48
N GLN A 55 12.96 9.59 -11.75
CA GLN A 55 13.38 10.63 -12.71
C GLN A 55 12.61 11.96 -12.53
N GLY A 56 11.66 12.03 -11.61
CA GLY A 56 10.80 13.19 -11.38
C GLY A 56 9.59 13.28 -12.31
N ASP A 57 9.33 12.25 -13.12
CA ASP A 57 8.13 12.15 -13.96
C ASP A 57 7.06 11.30 -13.27
N SER A 58 6.20 11.93 -12.50
CA SER A 58 5.00 11.29 -11.93
C SER A 58 3.80 11.35 -12.86
N LYS A 59 3.85 12.19 -13.91
CA LYS A 59 2.73 12.40 -14.84
C LYS A 59 2.49 11.19 -15.74
N THR A 60 3.55 10.60 -16.29
CA THR A 60 3.44 9.43 -17.16
C THR A 60 2.82 8.22 -16.45
N PRO A 61 3.30 7.80 -15.24
CA PRO A 61 2.65 6.75 -14.48
C PRO A 61 1.20 7.10 -14.09
N PHE A 62 0.93 8.34 -13.72
CA PHE A 62 -0.43 8.77 -13.39
C PHE A 62 -1.39 8.56 -14.57
N ILE A 63 -1.03 9.05 -15.76
CA ILE A 63 -1.85 8.89 -16.96
C ILE A 63 -2.02 7.40 -17.29
N ALA A 64 -0.95 6.61 -17.25
CA ALA A 64 -1.03 5.18 -17.53
C ALA A 64 -1.98 4.45 -16.59
N ASN A 65 -1.86 4.71 -15.27
CA ASN A 65 -2.74 4.12 -14.25
C ASN A 65 -4.19 4.59 -14.40
N LEU A 66 -4.43 5.86 -14.78
CA LEU A 66 -5.78 6.37 -15.05
C LEU A 66 -6.45 5.61 -16.20
N PHE A 67 -5.74 5.38 -17.31
CA PHE A 67 -6.25 4.59 -18.43
C PHE A 67 -6.44 3.11 -18.05
N GLY A 68 -5.52 2.54 -17.26
CA GLY A 68 -5.66 1.18 -16.75
C GLY A 68 -6.89 1.03 -15.85
N LEU A 69 -7.11 1.96 -14.94
CA LEU A 69 -8.30 1.98 -14.07
C LEU A 69 -9.59 2.10 -14.89
N ALA A 70 -9.64 3.04 -15.84
CA ALA A 70 -10.80 3.21 -16.71
C ALA A 70 -11.09 1.94 -17.53
N ALA A 71 -10.04 1.32 -18.08
CA ALA A 71 -10.17 0.05 -18.80
C ALA A 71 -10.68 -1.06 -17.89
N ASN A 72 -10.17 -1.19 -16.66
CA ASN A 72 -10.65 -2.18 -15.70
C ASN A 72 -12.12 -1.97 -15.35
N MET A 73 -12.55 -0.73 -15.07
CA MET A 73 -13.94 -0.39 -14.77
C MET A 73 -14.91 -0.75 -15.92
N ILE A 74 -14.44 -0.71 -17.18
CA ILE A 74 -15.24 -1.08 -18.36
C ILE A 74 -15.18 -2.60 -18.57
N LEU A 75 -14.00 -3.20 -18.47
CA LEU A 75 -13.79 -4.61 -18.76
C LEU A 75 -14.41 -5.53 -17.71
N ASP A 76 -14.43 -5.13 -16.42
CA ASP A 76 -15.00 -5.93 -15.35
C ASP A 76 -16.46 -6.30 -15.63
N PRO A 77 -17.42 -5.37 -15.81
CA PRO A 77 -18.81 -5.76 -16.10
C PRO A 77 -18.95 -6.47 -17.45
N VAL A 78 -18.16 -6.13 -18.44
CA VAL A 78 -18.22 -6.78 -19.75
C VAL A 78 -17.85 -8.27 -19.67
N LEU A 79 -16.75 -8.58 -18.99
CA LEU A 79 -16.23 -9.96 -18.92
C LEU A 79 -16.89 -10.78 -17.79
N ILE A 80 -17.23 -10.15 -16.66
CA ILE A 80 -17.89 -10.85 -15.55
C ILE A 80 -19.32 -11.24 -15.92
N LEU A 81 -20.10 -10.29 -16.46
CA LEU A 81 -21.51 -10.48 -16.75
C LEU A 81 -21.76 -11.08 -18.14
N GLY A 82 -20.77 -11.04 -19.03
CA GLY A 82 -20.90 -11.54 -20.39
C GLY A 82 -21.73 -10.62 -21.29
N LEU A 83 -21.40 -9.33 -21.32
CA LEU A 83 -22.06 -8.39 -22.21
C LEU A 83 -21.63 -8.68 -23.67
N LYS A 84 -22.62 -8.76 -24.58
CA LYS A 84 -22.36 -9.07 -26.00
C LYS A 84 -21.24 -8.15 -26.57
N PRO A 85 -20.28 -8.71 -27.32
CA PRO A 85 -20.19 -10.05 -27.89
C PRO A 85 -19.52 -11.12 -27.01
N PHE A 86 -19.16 -10.81 -25.75
CA PHE A 86 -18.39 -11.70 -24.89
C PHE A 86 -19.27 -12.68 -24.10
N PRO A 87 -18.83 -13.95 -23.87
CA PRO A 87 -19.50 -14.87 -22.98
C PRO A 87 -19.28 -14.46 -21.51
N ARG A 88 -20.12 -14.99 -20.63
CA ARG A 88 -20.01 -14.78 -19.19
C ARG A 88 -18.85 -15.60 -18.61
N PHE A 89 -17.79 -14.93 -18.16
CA PHE A 89 -16.61 -15.58 -17.57
C PHE A 89 -16.61 -15.58 -16.03
N GLY A 90 -17.51 -14.84 -15.37
CA GLY A 90 -17.56 -14.77 -13.91
C GLY A 90 -16.25 -14.32 -13.29
N ALA A 91 -15.70 -15.06 -12.32
CA ALA A 91 -14.46 -14.75 -11.62
C ALA A 91 -13.23 -14.76 -12.56
N ALA A 92 -13.19 -15.66 -13.54
CA ALA A 92 -12.14 -15.65 -14.56
C ALA A 92 -12.17 -14.34 -15.37
N GLY A 93 -13.37 -13.82 -15.66
CA GLY A 93 -13.55 -12.51 -16.32
C GLY A 93 -12.95 -11.35 -15.53
N ALA A 94 -13.14 -11.33 -14.22
CA ALA A 94 -12.52 -10.32 -13.33
C ALA A 94 -10.98 -10.40 -13.34
N ALA A 95 -10.42 -11.63 -13.32
CA ALA A 95 -8.99 -11.82 -13.43
C ALA A 95 -8.44 -11.35 -14.77
N MET A 96 -9.14 -11.66 -15.88
CA MET A 96 -8.77 -11.21 -17.22
C MET A 96 -8.81 -9.67 -17.34
N ALA A 97 -9.86 -9.03 -16.83
CA ALA A 97 -9.98 -7.57 -16.83
C ALA A 97 -8.83 -6.90 -16.09
N THR A 98 -8.48 -7.43 -14.91
CA THR A 98 -7.33 -6.93 -14.13
C THR A 98 -6.01 -7.09 -14.89
N VAL A 99 -5.76 -8.25 -15.49
CA VAL A 99 -4.54 -8.49 -16.29
C VAL A 99 -4.50 -7.57 -17.50
N LEU A 100 -5.59 -7.42 -18.25
CA LEU A 100 -5.66 -6.52 -19.40
C LEU A 100 -5.40 -5.06 -19.02
N ALA A 101 -5.96 -4.61 -17.88
CA ALA A 101 -5.68 -3.30 -17.33
C ALA A 101 -4.17 -3.10 -17.05
N GLN A 102 -3.51 -4.09 -16.45
CA GLN A 102 -2.06 -4.04 -16.18
C GLN A 102 -1.23 -4.08 -17.49
N VAL A 103 -1.67 -4.80 -18.51
CA VAL A 103 -1.06 -4.78 -19.84
C VAL A 103 -1.17 -3.39 -20.45
N ILE A 104 -2.33 -2.74 -20.37
CA ILE A 104 -2.54 -1.38 -20.85
C ILE A 104 -1.63 -0.39 -20.12
N VAL A 105 -1.59 -0.44 -18.79
CA VAL A 105 -0.69 0.41 -17.98
C VAL A 105 0.76 0.25 -18.40
N THR A 106 1.23 -1.00 -18.46
CA THR A 106 2.60 -1.31 -18.86
C THR A 106 2.88 -0.85 -20.28
N GLY A 107 1.94 -1.09 -21.21
CA GLY A 107 2.05 -0.68 -22.61
C GLY A 107 2.17 0.83 -22.77
N ILE A 108 1.32 1.62 -22.08
CA ILE A 108 1.38 3.09 -22.11
C ILE A 108 2.72 3.59 -21.56
N MET A 109 3.21 3.01 -20.45
CA MET A 109 4.51 3.39 -19.90
C MET A 109 5.67 3.05 -20.84
N LEU A 110 5.65 1.88 -21.49
CA LEU A 110 6.66 1.50 -22.48
C LEU A 110 6.62 2.40 -23.71
N LEU A 111 5.42 2.71 -24.23
CA LEU A 111 5.27 3.67 -25.33
C LEU A 111 5.77 5.07 -24.92
N GLY A 112 5.55 5.48 -23.69
CA GLY A 112 6.07 6.73 -23.15
C GLY A 112 7.58 6.87 -23.26
N ILE A 113 8.34 5.76 -23.19
CA ILE A 113 9.81 5.76 -23.38
C ILE A 113 10.17 6.23 -24.79
N PHE A 114 9.43 5.81 -25.79
CA PHE A 114 9.72 6.13 -27.20
C PHE A 114 9.19 7.50 -27.61
N VAL A 115 8.05 7.93 -27.05
CA VAL A 115 7.38 9.19 -27.40
C VAL A 115 8.03 10.40 -26.74
N GLN A 116 8.56 10.25 -25.53
CA GLN A 116 9.22 11.35 -24.84
C GLN A 116 10.50 11.80 -25.57
N LYS A 117 10.54 13.10 -25.90
CA LYS A 117 11.72 13.73 -26.56
C LYS A 117 12.90 13.95 -25.60
N LYS A 118 12.66 13.92 -24.28
CA LYS A 118 13.72 14.06 -23.27
C LYS A 118 14.61 12.83 -23.23
N GLU A 119 15.88 13.04 -22.90
CA GLU A 119 16.81 11.96 -22.56
C GLU A 119 16.19 11.13 -21.42
N ASN A 120 15.73 9.93 -21.74
CA ASN A 120 15.15 9.02 -20.79
C ASN A 120 16.14 7.87 -20.59
N VAL A 121 16.59 7.66 -19.37
CA VAL A 121 17.52 6.57 -18.99
C VAL A 121 17.04 5.22 -19.51
N LEU A 122 15.71 5.04 -19.62
CA LEU A 122 15.11 3.81 -20.14
C LEU A 122 15.42 3.54 -21.63
N LYS A 123 15.79 4.56 -22.45
CA LYS A 123 16.16 4.37 -23.86
C LYS A 123 17.50 3.66 -24.04
N GLU A 124 18.37 3.73 -23.05
CA GLU A 124 19.69 3.14 -23.08
C GLU A 124 19.74 1.73 -22.45
N ILE A 125 18.60 1.23 -21.98
CA ILE A 125 18.53 -0.10 -21.35
C ILE A 125 18.80 -1.20 -22.37
N ARG A 126 19.85 -1.96 -22.12
CA ARG A 126 20.18 -3.20 -22.83
C ARG A 126 19.66 -4.38 -22.02
N LEU A 127 18.68 -5.12 -22.53
CA LEU A 127 18.00 -6.20 -21.81
C LEU A 127 18.87 -7.44 -21.57
N PHE A 128 19.90 -7.65 -22.42
CA PHE A 128 20.77 -8.83 -22.37
C PHE A 128 22.23 -8.45 -22.05
N VAL A 129 22.44 -7.94 -20.82
CA VAL A 129 23.77 -7.61 -20.31
C VAL A 129 24.04 -8.41 -19.03
N LYS A 130 25.27 -8.87 -18.84
CA LYS A 130 25.68 -9.42 -17.54
C LYS A 130 25.62 -8.30 -16.51
N ILE A 131 24.72 -8.44 -15.54
CA ILE A 131 24.56 -7.47 -14.47
C ILE A 131 25.66 -7.75 -13.42
N PRO A 132 26.53 -6.79 -13.09
CA PRO A 132 27.49 -6.94 -12.01
C PRO A 132 26.78 -7.27 -10.69
N LEU A 133 27.37 -8.19 -9.92
CA LEU A 133 26.78 -8.67 -8.65
C LEU A 133 26.54 -7.54 -7.65
N GLU A 134 27.38 -6.50 -7.71
CA GLU A 134 27.28 -5.29 -6.86
C GLU A 134 25.92 -4.59 -6.99
N TYR A 135 25.36 -4.47 -8.21
CA TYR A 135 24.04 -3.90 -8.42
C TYR A 135 22.92 -4.77 -7.84
N VAL A 136 23.06 -6.10 -8.01
CA VAL A 136 22.10 -7.05 -7.43
C VAL A 136 22.12 -6.96 -5.91
N GLU A 137 23.31 -6.92 -5.31
CA GLU A 137 23.49 -6.76 -3.86
C GLU A 137 22.89 -5.44 -3.37
N GLY A 138 23.14 -4.33 -4.10
CA GLY A 138 22.55 -3.02 -3.78
C GLY A 138 21.01 -3.04 -3.78
N ILE A 139 20.41 -3.64 -4.80
CA ILE A 139 18.94 -3.78 -4.90
C ILE A 139 18.41 -4.67 -3.77
N CYS A 140 19.04 -5.81 -3.53
CA CYS A 140 18.63 -6.73 -2.45
C CYS A 140 18.74 -6.09 -1.07
N LYS A 141 19.80 -5.31 -0.82
CA LYS A 141 20.02 -4.58 0.43
C LYS A 141 18.90 -3.60 0.77
N ILE A 142 18.23 -3.05 -0.25
CA ILE A 142 17.10 -2.14 -0.11
C ILE A 142 15.78 -2.91 -0.16
N GLY A 143 15.62 -3.83 -1.08
CA GLY A 143 14.38 -4.52 -1.36
C GLY A 143 14.01 -5.59 -0.33
N ILE A 144 14.97 -6.38 0.15
CA ILE A 144 14.68 -7.44 1.13
C ILE A 144 14.09 -6.89 2.43
N PRO A 145 14.65 -5.85 3.09
CA PRO A 145 14.04 -5.28 4.28
C PRO A 145 12.61 -4.80 4.04
N THR A 146 12.36 -4.14 2.91
CA THR A 146 11.02 -3.64 2.55
C THR A 146 10.03 -4.79 2.31
N ALA A 147 10.48 -5.86 1.63
CA ALA A 147 9.66 -7.05 1.41
C ALA A 147 9.32 -7.76 2.74
N LEU A 148 10.29 -7.92 3.63
CA LEU A 148 10.07 -8.49 4.97
C LEU A 148 9.10 -7.65 5.80
N GLN A 149 9.18 -6.32 5.70
CA GLN A 149 8.23 -5.41 6.35
C GLN A 149 6.80 -5.64 5.83
N GLY A 150 6.62 -5.73 4.52
CA GLY A 150 5.32 -6.00 3.91
C GLY A 150 4.76 -7.38 4.31
N MET A 151 5.60 -8.42 4.30
CA MET A 151 5.21 -9.77 4.75
C MET A 151 4.79 -9.78 6.22
N ALA A 152 5.57 -9.14 7.09
CA ALA A 152 5.25 -9.03 8.51
C ALA A 152 3.93 -8.30 8.74
N TYR A 153 3.70 -7.20 8.01
CA TYR A 153 2.44 -6.46 8.07
C TYR A 153 1.24 -7.35 7.69
N CYS A 154 1.32 -8.08 6.58
CA CYS A 154 0.26 -8.99 6.14
C CYS A 154 -0.01 -10.09 7.19
N PHE A 155 1.04 -10.70 7.73
CA PHE A 155 0.92 -11.74 8.73
C PHE A 155 0.28 -11.24 10.04
N ILE A 156 0.72 -10.10 10.54
CA ILE A 156 0.18 -9.47 11.75
C ILE A 156 -1.28 -9.05 11.52
N SER A 157 -1.59 -8.47 10.37
CA SER A 157 -2.95 -8.08 9.99
C SER A 157 -3.89 -9.30 9.96
N MET A 158 -3.39 -10.45 9.48
CA MET A 158 -4.17 -11.71 9.46
C MET A 158 -4.48 -12.21 10.88
N ILE A 159 -3.50 -12.12 11.80
CA ILE A 159 -3.72 -12.45 13.22
C ILE A 159 -4.77 -11.52 13.85
N LEU A 160 -4.64 -10.22 13.64
CA LEU A 160 -5.60 -9.25 14.18
C LEU A 160 -7.01 -9.44 13.61
N THR A 161 -7.13 -9.72 12.31
CA THR A 161 -8.41 -10.05 11.69
C THR A 161 -9.04 -11.30 12.30
N ARG A 162 -8.22 -12.32 12.62
CA ARG A 162 -8.70 -13.52 13.32
C ARG A 162 -9.19 -13.19 14.74
N MET A 163 -8.52 -12.30 15.46
CA MET A 163 -8.98 -11.85 16.77
C MET A 163 -10.32 -11.11 16.67
N VAL A 164 -10.48 -10.23 15.70
CA VAL A 164 -11.74 -9.51 15.44
C VAL A 164 -12.86 -10.49 15.06
N ALA A 165 -12.55 -11.54 14.32
CA ALA A 165 -13.53 -12.58 13.96
C ALA A 165 -14.16 -13.27 15.17
N GLY A 166 -13.46 -13.32 16.30
CA GLY A 166 -13.99 -13.83 17.57
C GLY A 166 -15.13 -13.00 18.16
N PHE A 167 -15.32 -11.75 17.72
CA PHE A 167 -16.40 -10.85 18.15
C PHE A 167 -17.64 -10.87 17.23
N GLY A 168 -17.62 -11.72 16.20
CA GLY A 168 -18.76 -11.94 15.31
C GLY A 168 -18.61 -11.32 13.90
N PRO A 169 -19.57 -11.63 13.02
CA PRO A 169 -19.50 -11.20 11.62
C PRO A 169 -19.64 -9.69 11.43
N GLU A 170 -20.40 -9.01 12.28
CA GLU A 170 -20.54 -7.54 12.25
C GLU A 170 -19.21 -6.83 12.49
N ALA A 171 -18.41 -7.34 13.42
CA ALA A 171 -17.08 -6.83 13.72
C ALA A 171 -16.14 -6.90 12.51
N ILE A 172 -16.16 -8.03 11.79
CA ILE A 172 -15.38 -8.23 10.57
C ILE A 172 -15.85 -7.27 9.47
N ALA A 173 -17.18 -7.14 9.30
CA ALA A 173 -17.76 -6.24 8.29
C ALA A 173 -17.38 -4.80 8.58
N THR A 174 -17.49 -4.37 9.83
CA THR A 174 -17.07 -3.01 10.28
C THR A 174 -15.61 -2.75 10.01
N GLN A 175 -14.71 -3.67 10.37
CA GLN A 175 -13.28 -3.48 10.14
C GLN A 175 -12.93 -3.46 8.65
N ARG A 176 -13.60 -4.27 7.81
CA ARG A 176 -13.37 -4.28 6.37
C ARG A 176 -13.85 -2.99 5.70
N VAL A 177 -15.06 -2.55 6.00
CA VAL A 177 -15.62 -1.31 5.45
C VAL A 177 -14.87 -0.10 6.01
N GLY A 178 -14.58 -0.08 7.31
CA GLY A 178 -13.76 0.96 7.93
C GLY A 178 -12.39 1.10 7.25
N GLY A 179 -11.70 -0.02 7.01
CA GLY A 179 -10.43 -0.04 6.28
C GLY A 179 -10.55 0.48 4.85
N GLN A 180 -11.69 0.27 4.17
CA GLN A 180 -11.96 0.87 2.85
C GLN A 180 -12.10 2.40 2.95
N ILE A 181 -12.76 2.90 3.98
CA ILE A 181 -12.90 4.34 4.23
C ILE A 181 -11.52 4.96 4.52
N GLU A 182 -10.73 4.33 5.40
CA GLU A 182 -9.34 4.75 5.68
C GLU A 182 -8.44 4.72 4.44
N SER A 183 -8.72 3.84 3.47
CA SER A 183 -7.87 3.69 2.27
C SER A 183 -7.72 4.97 1.47
N ILE A 184 -8.68 5.89 1.54
CA ILE A 184 -8.60 7.21 0.90
C ILE A 184 -7.47 8.03 1.53
N SER A 185 -7.35 7.95 2.86
CA SER A 185 -6.33 8.67 3.62
C SER A 185 -4.93 8.12 3.35
N TRP A 186 -4.74 6.81 3.56
CA TRP A 186 -3.41 6.23 3.44
C TRP A 186 -2.92 6.13 2.00
N ASN A 187 -3.78 5.95 0.98
CA ASN A 187 -3.38 6.03 -0.43
C ASN A 187 -2.86 7.44 -0.79
N THR A 188 -3.54 8.49 -0.27
CA THR A 188 -3.06 9.86 -0.44
C THR A 188 -1.70 10.05 0.23
N ALA A 189 -1.54 9.57 1.47
CA ALA A 189 -0.29 9.65 2.22
C ALA A 189 0.84 8.86 1.55
N ASP A 190 0.55 7.69 0.96
CA ASP A 190 1.52 6.90 0.21
C ASP A 190 2.03 7.64 -1.03
N GLY A 191 1.14 8.34 -1.74
CA GLY A 191 1.51 9.23 -2.83
C GLY A 191 2.51 10.33 -2.40
N PHE A 192 2.30 10.95 -1.23
CA PHE A 192 3.27 11.87 -0.64
C PHE A 192 4.57 11.15 -0.26
N GLY A 193 4.50 9.93 0.26
CA GLY A 193 5.66 9.09 0.57
C GLY A 193 6.50 8.81 -0.67
N ALA A 194 5.89 8.43 -1.77
CA ALA A 194 6.56 8.18 -3.04
C ALA A 194 7.23 9.46 -3.61
N ALA A 195 6.53 10.59 -3.56
CA ALA A 195 7.07 11.88 -3.97
C ALA A 195 8.27 12.30 -3.11
N MET A 196 8.18 12.11 -1.79
CA MET A 196 9.27 12.43 -0.86
C MET A 196 10.46 11.50 -1.04
N ASN A 197 10.24 10.23 -1.34
CA ASN A 197 11.33 9.29 -1.65
C ASN A 197 12.16 9.80 -2.85
N ALA A 198 11.50 10.14 -3.95
CA ALA A 198 12.16 10.66 -5.14
C ALA A 198 12.85 12.02 -4.88
N PHE A 199 12.14 12.98 -4.25
CA PHE A 199 12.66 14.31 -3.96
C PHE A 199 13.89 14.26 -3.05
N ILE A 200 13.81 13.51 -1.95
CA ILE A 200 14.91 13.36 -0.99
C ILE A 200 16.08 12.62 -1.65
N GLY A 201 15.83 11.53 -2.37
CA GLY A 201 16.88 10.77 -3.05
C GLY A 201 17.68 11.62 -4.03
N GLN A 202 17.00 12.40 -4.87
CA GLN A 202 17.65 13.31 -5.84
C GLN A 202 18.46 14.42 -5.15
N ASN A 203 17.87 15.08 -4.15
CA ASN A 203 18.57 16.20 -3.48
C ASN A 203 19.69 15.71 -2.56
N TYR A 204 19.53 14.57 -1.92
CA TYR A 204 20.58 13.93 -1.11
C TYR A 204 21.75 13.46 -1.98
N GLY A 205 21.47 12.78 -3.11
CA GLY A 205 22.50 12.38 -4.07
C GLY A 205 23.25 13.56 -4.69
N ALA A 206 22.61 14.73 -4.82
CA ALA A 206 23.22 15.97 -5.26
C ALA A 206 23.92 16.76 -4.14
N GLY A 207 24.00 16.24 -2.90
CA GLY A 207 24.61 16.93 -1.75
C GLY A 207 23.84 18.14 -1.20
N LYS A 208 22.58 18.35 -1.63
CA LYS A 208 21.77 19.54 -1.30
C LYS A 208 20.96 19.34 -0.01
N ILE A 209 21.64 19.19 1.13
CA ILE A 209 21.01 18.87 2.42
C ILE A 209 20.00 19.92 2.88
N GLU A 210 20.25 21.21 2.64
CA GLU A 210 19.29 22.26 2.99
C GLU A 210 17.96 22.13 2.21
N ARG A 211 18.01 21.67 0.96
CA ARG A 211 16.79 21.38 0.19
C ARG A 211 16.04 20.17 0.75
N VAL A 212 16.77 19.15 1.21
CA VAL A 212 16.19 17.97 1.90
C VAL A 212 15.38 18.43 3.12
N LYS A 213 15.97 19.29 3.98
CA LYS A 213 15.28 19.84 5.16
C LYS A 213 14.05 20.64 4.81
N LYS A 214 14.19 21.58 3.86
CA LYS A 214 13.10 22.45 3.45
C LYS A 214 11.95 21.63 2.85
N GLY A 215 12.26 20.68 1.97
CA GLY A 215 11.27 19.80 1.36
C GLY A 215 10.53 18.97 2.39
N TYR A 216 11.26 18.33 3.32
CA TYR A 216 10.63 17.57 4.40
C TYR A 216 9.71 18.44 5.28
N ARG A 217 10.14 19.65 5.66
CA ARG A 217 9.31 20.55 6.46
C ARG A 217 8.02 20.95 5.74
N VAL A 218 8.12 21.31 4.45
CA VAL A 218 6.93 21.64 3.64
C VAL A 218 5.99 20.45 3.56
N SER A 219 6.51 19.25 3.26
CA SER A 219 5.70 18.03 3.17
C SER A 219 5.08 17.66 4.50
N LEU A 220 5.80 17.83 5.62
CA LEU A 220 5.29 17.56 6.96
C LEU A 220 4.05 18.43 7.27
N TRP A 221 4.10 19.72 6.92
CA TRP A 221 2.95 20.61 7.06
C TRP A 221 1.80 20.21 6.14
N THR A 222 2.08 19.96 4.86
CA THR A 222 1.04 19.60 3.88
C THR A 222 0.32 18.31 4.26
N VAL A 223 1.10 17.26 4.57
CA VAL A 223 0.55 15.95 4.96
C VAL A 223 -0.06 15.99 6.36
N GLY A 224 0.51 16.79 7.27
CA GLY A 224 -0.03 17.02 8.60
C GLY A 224 -1.41 17.69 8.55
N ILE A 225 -1.59 18.71 7.73
CA ILE A 225 -2.90 19.36 7.51
C ILE A 225 -3.89 18.35 6.95
N TRP A 226 -3.51 17.57 5.92
CA TRP A 226 -4.34 16.52 5.37
C TRP A 226 -4.76 15.51 6.43
N GLY A 227 -3.81 14.97 7.19
CA GLY A 227 -4.09 14.00 8.26
C GLY A 227 -4.98 14.57 9.35
N ILE A 228 -4.80 15.85 9.74
CA ILE A 228 -5.69 16.52 10.71
C ILE A 228 -7.10 16.67 10.15
N LEU A 229 -7.26 17.02 8.88
CA LEU A 229 -8.58 17.11 8.23
C LEU A 229 -9.30 15.76 8.25
N ILE A 230 -8.61 14.67 7.93
CA ILE A 230 -9.19 13.32 8.01
C ILE A 230 -9.51 12.92 9.46
N THR A 231 -8.63 13.22 10.41
CA THR A 231 -8.88 13.01 11.84
C THR A 231 -10.17 13.73 12.26
N LEU A 232 -10.31 15.01 11.93
CA LEU A 232 -11.52 15.77 12.24
C LEU A 232 -12.76 15.19 11.57
N LEU A 233 -12.64 14.75 10.32
CA LEU A 233 -13.73 14.13 9.58
C LEU A 233 -14.20 12.84 10.27
N PHE A 234 -13.29 11.96 10.67
CA PHE A 234 -13.62 10.67 11.30
C PHE A 234 -14.11 10.83 12.74
N VAL A 235 -13.59 11.81 13.48
CA VAL A 235 -13.97 12.02 14.88
C VAL A 235 -15.23 12.88 15.02
N CYS A 236 -15.38 13.92 14.19
CA CYS A 236 -16.50 14.86 14.34
C CYS A 236 -17.76 14.46 13.52
N VAL A 237 -17.58 13.68 12.44
CA VAL A 237 -18.65 13.36 11.49
C VAL A 237 -18.73 11.84 11.20
N PRO A 238 -18.52 10.94 12.20
CA PRO A 238 -18.45 9.50 11.94
C PRO A 238 -19.81 8.90 11.55
N THR A 239 -20.90 9.36 12.15
CA THR A 239 -22.25 8.82 11.91
C THR A 239 -22.72 8.97 10.46
N PRO A 240 -22.64 10.16 9.82
CA PRO A 240 -22.96 10.29 8.40
C PRO A 240 -22.10 9.40 7.51
N ILE A 241 -20.79 9.27 7.81
CA ILE A 241 -19.88 8.41 7.04
C ILE A 241 -20.30 6.94 7.17
N ALA A 242 -20.52 6.46 8.40
CA ALA A 242 -20.95 5.10 8.65
C ALA A 242 -22.29 4.77 8.00
N SER A 243 -23.26 5.70 8.03
CA SER A 243 -24.60 5.51 7.48
C SER A 243 -24.66 5.37 5.95
N VAL A 244 -23.61 5.78 5.24
CA VAL A 244 -23.50 5.53 3.78
C VAL A 244 -23.32 4.03 3.49
N PHE A 245 -22.64 3.30 4.38
CA PHE A 245 -22.25 1.91 4.17
C PHE A 245 -23.09 0.92 4.96
N PHE A 246 -23.63 1.34 6.10
CA PHE A 246 -24.39 0.48 7.01
C PHE A 246 -25.81 1.01 7.18
N HIS A 247 -26.79 0.10 7.23
CA HIS A 247 -28.21 0.46 7.37
C HIS A 247 -28.77 0.04 8.73
N GLU A 248 -28.14 -0.93 9.40
CA GLU A 248 -28.54 -1.39 10.71
C GLU A 248 -27.96 -0.49 11.81
N LYS A 249 -28.80 -0.09 12.77
CA LYS A 249 -28.41 0.84 13.84
C LYS A 249 -27.20 0.34 14.65
N GLN A 250 -27.15 -0.96 14.91
CA GLN A 250 -26.05 -1.56 15.68
C GLN A 250 -24.74 -1.52 14.89
N ALA A 251 -24.77 -1.90 13.60
CA ALA A 251 -23.61 -1.84 12.72
C ALA A 251 -23.10 -0.39 12.56
N ILE A 252 -24.00 0.59 12.47
CA ILE A 252 -23.63 2.01 12.44
C ILE A 252 -22.93 2.42 13.73
N ALA A 253 -23.45 2.02 14.91
CA ALA A 253 -22.84 2.35 16.19
C ALA A 253 -21.41 1.77 16.29
N THR A 254 -21.22 0.50 15.93
CA THR A 254 -19.90 -0.16 15.92
C THR A 254 -18.94 0.50 14.92
N ALA A 255 -19.45 0.91 13.76
CA ALA A 255 -18.64 1.61 12.75
C ALA A 255 -18.25 3.03 13.20
N VAL A 256 -19.13 3.72 13.92
CA VAL A 256 -18.84 5.02 14.54
C VAL A 256 -17.71 4.90 15.55
N ASP A 257 -17.77 3.92 16.44
CA ASP A 257 -16.70 3.67 17.42
C ASP A 257 -15.37 3.36 16.73
N TYR A 258 -15.40 2.54 15.68
CA TYR A 258 -14.22 2.24 14.85
C TYR A 258 -13.60 3.51 14.27
N LEU A 259 -14.42 4.32 13.56
CA LEU A 259 -13.95 5.53 12.89
C LEU A 259 -13.38 6.55 13.88
N ILE A 260 -14.00 6.72 15.04
CA ILE A 260 -13.49 7.62 16.07
C ILE A 260 -12.13 7.15 16.57
N ILE A 261 -12.01 5.87 16.95
CA ILE A 261 -10.77 5.32 17.52
C ILE A 261 -9.62 5.40 16.51
N VAL A 262 -9.86 4.96 15.27
CA VAL A 262 -8.83 4.97 14.23
C VAL A 262 -8.54 6.40 13.76
N GLY A 263 -9.57 7.25 13.73
CA GLY A 263 -9.46 8.66 13.38
C GLY A 263 -8.38 9.40 14.18
N PHE A 264 -8.21 9.07 15.47
CA PHE A 264 -7.14 9.68 16.29
C PHE A 264 -5.72 9.40 15.77
N SER A 265 -5.51 8.34 15.01
CA SER A 265 -4.20 8.01 14.46
C SER A 265 -3.96 8.48 13.04
N GLU A 266 -4.97 9.00 12.32
CA GLU A 266 -4.86 9.33 10.90
C GLU A 266 -3.77 10.36 10.59
N ALA A 267 -3.67 11.42 11.39
CA ALA A 267 -2.61 12.41 11.22
C ALA A 267 -1.22 11.78 11.39
N PHE A 268 -1.05 10.89 12.35
CA PHE A 268 0.20 10.18 12.60
C PHE A 268 0.50 9.17 11.49
N LEU A 269 -0.51 8.47 10.98
CA LEU A 269 -0.39 7.54 9.86
C LEU A 269 0.11 8.25 8.60
N CYS A 270 -0.51 9.37 8.26
CA CYS A 270 -0.12 10.16 7.09
C CYS A 270 1.34 10.66 7.20
N VAL A 271 1.72 11.17 8.36
CA VAL A 271 3.09 11.62 8.63
C VAL A 271 4.07 10.44 8.64
N GLU A 272 3.68 9.28 9.20
CA GLU A 272 4.47 8.05 9.15
C GLU A 272 4.82 7.68 7.70
N MET A 273 3.82 7.53 6.83
CA MET A 273 4.00 7.07 5.46
C MET A 273 4.89 8.03 4.66
N MET A 274 4.66 9.33 4.77
CA MET A 274 5.50 10.35 4.15
C MET A 274 6.95 10.28 4.66
N THR A 275 7.15 10.09 5.97
CA THR A 275 8.49 10.03 6.58
C THR A 275 9.23 8.75 6.22
N VAL A 276 8.54 7.61 6.11
CA VAL A 276 9.09 6.35 5.60
C VAL A 276 9.59 6.54 4.17
N GLY A 277 8.82 7.23 3.32
CA GLY A 277 9.26 7.63 1.99
C GLY A 277 10.53 8.48 2.02
N ALA A 278 10.59 9.48 2.89
CA ALA A 278 11.75 10.36 3.05
C ALA A 278 13.01 9.60 3.53
N LEU A 279 12.88 8.69 4.51
CA LEU A 279 13.97 7.84 4.98
C LEU A 279 14.44 6.85 3.91
N SER A 280 13.50 6.32 3.12
CA SER A 280 13.81 5.44 1.99
C SER A 280 14.63 6.19 0.93
N GLY A 281 14.31 7.46 0.66
CA GLY A 281 15.08 8.33 -0.21
C GLY A 281 16.51 8.61 0.29
N LEU A 282 16.74 8.53 1.61
CA LEU A 282 18.09 8.56 2.21
C LEU A 282 18.79 7.20 2.18
N GLY A 283 18.20 6.16 1.60
CA GLY A 283 18.71 4.79 1.60
C GLY A 283 18.61 4.06 2.95
N ARG A 284 17.80 4.56 3.90
CA ARG A 284 17.68 4.01 5.26
C ARG A 284 16.53 3.00 5.40
N THR A 285 16.28 2.19 4.37
CA THR A 285 15.17 1.22 4.34
C THR A 285 15.24 0.17 5.44
N ARG A 286 16.45 -0.29 5.83
CA ARG A 286 16.62 -1.21 6.97
C ARG A 286 16.07 -0.63 8.27
N LEU A 287 16.34 0.65 8.53
CA LEU A 287 15.85 1.35 9.72
C LEU A 287 14.32 1.44 9.69
N CYS A 288 13.75 1.77 8.53
CA CYS A 288 12.31 1.78 8.34
C CYS A 288 11.68 0.43 8.65
N SER A 289 12.26 -0.64 8.11
CA SER A 289 11.74 -2.01 8.32
C SER A 289 11.82 -2.45 9.77
N VAL A 290 12.93 -2.18 10.46
CA VAL A 290 13.08 -2.53 11.88
C VAL A 290 12.04 -1.81 12.74
N ILE A 291 11.89 -0.49 12.59
CA ILE A 291 10.90 0.28 13.33
C ILE A 291 9.49 -0.22 13.01
N SER A 292 9.14 -0.33 11.72
CA SER A 292 7.80 -0.77 11.31
C SER A 292 7.48 -2.17 11.82
N ILE A 293 8.37 -3.15 11.66
CA ILE A 293 8.13 -4.53 12.12
C ILE A 293 7.96 -4.55 13.65
N THR A 294 8.82 -3.87 14.39
CA THR A 294 8.76 -3.85 15.86
C THR A 294 7.42 -3.30 16.35
N PHE A 295 7.03 -2.12 15.90
CA PHE A 295 5.79 -1.49 16.36
C PHE A 295 4.52 -2.14 15.80
N THR A 296 4.58 -2.72 14.60
CA THR A 296 3.45 -3.48 14.06
C THR A 296 3.29 -4.82 14.80
N SER A 297 4.40 -5.48 15.17
CA SER A 297 4.36 -6.70 16.00
C SER A 297 3.81 -6.42 17.40
N LEU A 298 4.10 -5.26 17.98
CA LEU A 298 3.57 -4.84 19.29
C LEU A 298 2.03 -4.74 19.31
N ARG A 299 1.38 -4.64 18.13
CA ARG A 299 -0.08 -4.68 18.02
C ARG A 299 -0.69 -5.95 18.58
N ILE A 300 -0.03 -7.11 18.40
CA ILE A 300 -0.56 -8.41 18.84
C ILE A 300 -0.67 -8.47 20.36
N PRO A 301 0.40 -8.32 21.16
CA PRO A 301 0.29 -8.37 22.61
C PRO A 301 -0.59 -7.25 23.16
N LEU A 302 -0.54 -6.05 22.58
CA LEU A 302 -1.38 -4.95 23.02
C LEU A 302 -2.87 -5.22 22.74
N ALA A 303 -3.21 -5.79 21.59
CA ALA A 303 -4.56 -6.19 21.23
C ALA A 303 -5.06 -7.29 22.18
N ILE A 304 -4.23 -8.28 22.53
CA ILE A 304 -4.61 -9.33 23.50
C ILE A 304 -4.92 -8.71 24.86
N ILE A 305 -4.04 -7.86 25.39
CA ILE A 305 -4.22 -7.23 26.70
C ILE A 305 -5.47 -6.34 26.72
N LEU A 306 -5.63 -5.48 25.73
CA LEU A 306 -6.75 -4.54 25.68
C LEU A 306 -8.08 -5.21 25.37
N SER A 307 -8.10 -6.24 24.51
CA SER A 307 -9.34 -6.96 24.19
C SER A 307 -9.82 -7.87 25.34
N SER A 308 -8.91 -8.31 26.21
CA SER A 308 -9.24 -9.07 27.41
C SER A 308 -9.79 -8.18 28.55
N SER A 309 -9.73 -6.87 28.40
CA SER A 309 -10.29 -5.91 29.35
C SER A 309 -11.77 -5.61 29.03
N VAL A 310 -12.35 -4.64 29.75
CA VAL A 310 -13.72 -4.14 29.51
C VAL A 310 -13.92 -3.58 28.09
N LEU A 311 -12.83 -3.31 27.37
CA LEU A 311 -12.86 -2.72 26.03
C LEU A 311 -13.30 -3.70 24.92
N GLY A 312 -13.10 -5.02 25.12
CA GLY A 312 -13.46 -6.00 24.11
C GLY A 312 -12.86 -5.68 22.72
N ILE A 313 -13.71 -5.61 21.69
CA ILE A 313 -13.27 -5.30 20.32
C ILE A 313 -12.60 -3.93 20.20
N LEU A 314 -13.07 -2.92 20.94
CA LEU A 314 -12.49 -1.59 20.92
C LEU A 314 -11.02 -1.62 21.35
N GLY A 315 -10.64 -2.56 22.21
CA GLY A 315 -9.26 -2.77 22.62
C GLY A 315 -8.33 -3.15 21.45
N ILE A 316 -8.81 -3.92 20.48
CA ILE A 316 -8.04 -4.25 19.27
C ILE A 316 -7.79 -2.98 18.45
N TRP A 317 -8.82 -2.16 18.25
CA TRP A 317 -8.70 -0.91 17.48
C TRP A 317 -7.82 0.12 18.20
N TRP A 318 -7.90 0.22 19.53
CA TRP A 318 -6.98 1.05 20.30
C TRP A 318 -5.53 0.58 20.20
N ALA A 319 -5.28 -0.73 20.11
CA ALA A 319 -3.94 -1.25 19.87
C ALA A 319 -3.39 -0.82 18.50
N LEU A 320 -4.24 -0.82 17.45
CA LEU A 320 -3.89 -0.30 16.13
C LEU A 320 -3.55 1.19 16.21
N THR A 321 -4.44 1.99 16.77
CA THR A 321 -4.32 3.44 16.92
C THR A 321 -3.06 3.83 17.68
N THR A 322 -2.86 3.28 18.87
CA THR A 322 -1.71 3.61 19.74
C THR A 322 -0.38 3.31 19.04
N THR A 323 -0.26 2.12 18.44
CA THR A 323 0.99 1.74 17.75
C THR A 323 1.25 2.57 16.51
N THR A 324 0.21 3.01 15.78
CA THR A 324 0.34 3.92 14.65
C THR A 324 0.79 5.32 15.11
N MET A 325 0.21 5.84 16.18
CA MET A 325 0.67 7.11 16.77
C MET A 325 2.14 7.04 17.18
N MET A 326 2.55 5.97 17.87
CA MET A 326 3.96 5.77 18.26
C MET A 326 4.88 5.72 17.05
N LYS A 327 4.51 5.00 15.98
CA LYS A 327 5.30 4.94 14.75
C LYS A 327 5.46 6.32 14.10
N GLY A 328 4.38 7.07 13.94
CA GLY A 328 4.42 8.42 13.37
C GLY A 328 5.37 9.34 14.12
N MET A 329 5.31 9.34 15.46
CA MET A 329 6.22 10.13 16.30
C MET A 329 7.67 9.68 16.16
N ILE A 330 7.93 8.37 16.23
CA ILE A 330 9.30 7.82 16.19
C ILE A 330 9.94 8.06 14.83
N PHE A 331 9.23 7.82 13.74
CA PHE A 331 9.75 8.07 12.40
C PHE A 331 10.13 9.54 12.19
N THR A 332 9.27 10.46 12.62
CA THR A 332 9.52 11.90 12.55
C THR A 332 10.76 12.28 13.38
N PHE A 333 10.85 11.80 14.61
CA PHE A 333 11.99 12.06 15.48
C PHE A 333 13.31 11.52 14.87
N VAL A 334 13.30 10.30 14.39
CA VAL A 334 14.47 9.65 13.78
C VAL A 334 14.92 10.40 12.53
N PHE A 335 14.00 10.82 11.67
CA PHE A 335 14.33 11.60 10.47
C PHE A 335 15.00 12.93 10.85
N LEU A 336 14.40 13.68 11.76
CA LEU A 336 14.94 14.96 12.21
C LEU A 336 16.35 14.82 12.83
N MET A 337 16.56 13.75 13.62
CA MET A 337 17.86 13.46 14.22
C MET A 337 18.93 13.12 13.15
N ILE A 338 18.58 12.32 12.13
CA ILE A 338 19.49 11.97 11.04
C ILE A 338 19.88 13.22 10.25
N VAL A 339 18.91 14.03 9.86
CA VAL A 339 19.15 15.23 9.06
C VAL A 339 19.96 16.29 9.84
N ARG A 340 19.74 16.41 11.15
CA ARG A 340 20.56 17.27 12.01
C ARG A 340 22.03 16.84 11.99
N LYS A 341 22.32 15.55 12.21
CA LYS A 341 23.70 15.02 12.15
C LYS A 341 24.38 15.25 10.80
N MET A 342 23.62 15.13 9.69
CA MET A 342 24.17 15.40 8.35
C MET A 342 24.56 16.87 8.17
N THR A 343 23.84 17.79 8.79
CA THR A 343 24.17 19.21 8.73
C THR A 343 25.41 19.55 9.55
N ASP A 344 25.51 18.96 10.74
CA ASP A 344 26.66 19.21 11.62
C ASP A 344 27.95 18.64 11.00
N ALA A 345 27.87 17.58 10.18
CA ALA A 345 29.00 16.99 9.43
C ALA A 345 29.42 17.83 8.20
N GLN A 346 28.58 18.75 7.72
CA GLN A 346 28.90 19.67 6.61
C GLN A 346 29.46 21.04 7.06
N ARG A 347 29.38 21.33 8.36
CA ARG A 347 29.97 22.48 9.01
C ARG A 347 31.38 22.19 9.50
#